data_0269fe3f8b3651c942ceaac7f6275f51
#
_entry.id   0269fe3f8b3651c942ceaac7f6275f51
#
_cell.length_a   1.000
_cell.length_b   1.000
_cell.length_c   1.000
_cell.angle_alpha   90.00
_cell.angle_beta   90.00
_cell.angle_gamma   90.00
#
_symmetry.space_group_name_H-M   'P 1'
#
loop_
_entity.id
_entity.type
_entity.pdbx_description
1 polymer ?
#
loop_
_entity_poly.entity_id
_entity_poly.type
_entity_poly.pdbx_seq_one_letter_code
_entity_poly.pdbx_strand_id
1 'polypeptide(L)'
;MSLRKIVSGGQTGVDRGALDAALDAGFPCGGWAPDGRIAEDGPIAKRYPLRELTGRSYEMRTLRNVLDSDGTAILYFGALEGGTRLTMEYCVEHGKPCELLNAERLSPEGAARELLAFVSGNNISLLNVAGPRASKWPGAHAYARETIEHLLRAGNRNK
;
A
#
# COMPACT_ATOMS: atom_id res chain seq x y z
N MET A 1 13.17 3.36 12.99
CA MET A 1 12.48 3.06 11.72
C MET A 1 13.04 3.95 10.62
N SER A 2 13.41 3.36 9.49
CA SER A 2 14.01 4.10 8.36
C SER A 2 13.00 4.44 7.25
N LEU A 3 11.70 4.28 7.51
CA LEU A 3 10.66 4.54 6.53
C LEU A 3 10.66 6.01 6.10
N ARG A 4 10.70 6.25 4.79
CA ARG A 4 10.77 7.60 4.19
C ARG A 4 9.60 7.91 3.28
N LYS A 5 8.93 6.90 2.74
CA LYS A 5 7.88 7.10 1.76
C LYS A 5 6.89 5.95 1.72
N ILE A 6 5.62 6.28 1.61
CA ILE A 6 4.54 5.32 1.32
C ILE A 6 4.32 5.32 -0.20
N VAL A 7 4.33 4.13 -0.79
CA VAL A 7 4.09 3.91 -2.22
C VAL A 7 2.78 3.14 -2.37
N SER A 8 1.98 3.50 -3.34
CA SER A 8 0.75 2.77 -3.65
C SER A 8 0.25 3.07 -5.07
N GLY A 9 -0.70 2.29 -5.53
CA GLY A 9 -1.20 2.39 -6.91
C GLY A 9 -2.39 3.32 -7.11
N GLY A 10 -2.97 3.84 -6.05
CA GLY A 10 -4.05 4.82 -6.15
C GLY A 10 -5.46 4.27 -6.39
N GLN A 11 -5.64 2.95 -6.42
CA GLN A 11 -6.97 2.35 -6.51
C GLN A 11 -7.79 2.68 -5.25
N THR A 12 -9.12 2.63 -5.36
CA THR A 12 -9.98 2.75 -4.18
C THR A 12 -9.63 1.69 -3.13
N GLY A 13 -10.08 1.88 -1.90
CA GLY A 13 -9.84 0.91 -0.83
C GLY A 13 -8.48 1.07 -0.19
N VAL A 14 -7.72 -0.02 -0.10
CA VAL A 14 -6.44 -0.03 0.62
C VAL A 14 -5.46 1.00 0.08
N ASP A 15 -5.27 1.06 -1.22
CA ASP A 15 -4.31 1.98 -1.84
C ASP A 15 -4.57 3.44 -1.42
N ARG A 16 -5.78 3.91 -1.59
CA ARG A 16 -6.14 5.30 -1.23
C ARG A 16 -6.14 5.53 0.26
N GLY A 17 -6.53 4.55 1.06
CA GLY A 17 -6.44 4.66 2.51
C GLY A 17 -5.02 4.94 2.97
N ALA A 18 -4.06 4.23 2.41
CA ALA A 18 -2.65 4.42 2.72
C ALA A 18 -2.13 5.79 2.27
N LEU A 19 -2.50 6.21 1.05
CA LEU A 19 -2.11 7.54 0.54
C LEU A 19 -2.74 8.67 1.36
N ASP A 20 -4.01 8.54 1.72
CA ASP A 20 -4.70 9.55 2.54
C ASP A 20 -4.04 9.70 3.91
N ALA A 21 -3.68 8.59 4.54
CA ALA A 21 -2.96 8.63 5.83
C ALA A 21 -1.63 9.38 5.71
N ALA A 22 -0.87 9.10 4.66
CA ALA A 22 0.41 9.76 4.42
C ALA A 22 0.23 11.26 4.15
N LEU A 23 -0.71 11.63 3.30
CA LEU A 23 -0.99 13.03 2.97
C LEU A 23 -1.44 13.81 4.21
N ASP A 24 -2.34 13.25 5.02
CA ASP A 24 -2.82 13.90 6.23
C ASP A 24 -1.71 14.10 7.27
N ALA A 25 -0.73 13.21 7.29
CA ALA A 25 0.43 13.30 8.20
C ALA A 25 1.56 14.16 7.64
N GLY A 26 1.43 14.68 6.43
CA GLY A 26 2.51 15.38 5.76
C GLY A 26 3.71 14.48 5.46
N PHE A 27 3.46 13.17 5.29
CA PHE A 27 4.49 12.17 5.03
C PHE A 27 4.61 11.91 3.54
N PRO A 28 5.84 11.80 3.00
CA PRO A 28 6.02 11.58 1.57
C PRO A 28 5.29 10.33 1.06
N CYS A 29 4.60 10.47 -0.06
CA CYS A 29 3.93 9.35 -0.70
C CYS A 29 3.95 9.50 -2.22
N GLY A 30 3.68 8.41 -2.93
CA GLY A 30 3.65 8.39 -4.39
C GLY A 30 3.44 6.97 -4.89
N GLY A 31 3.90 6.72 -6.10
CA GLY A 31 3.78 5.42 -6.75
C GLY A 31 3.38 5.56 -8.20
N TRP A 32 3.16 4.41 -8.84
CA TRP A 32 2.73 4.33 -10.24
C TRP A 32 1.24 4.05 -10.31
N ALA A 33 0.53 4.85 -11.08
CA ALA A 33 -0.87 4.64 -11.46
C ALA A 33 -0.94 4.06 -12.88
N PRO A 34 -2.03 3.41 -13.26
CA PRO A 34 -2.20 2.95 -14.63
C PRO A 34 -2.38 4.12 -15.58
N ASP A 35 -2.23 3.84 -16.88
CA ASP A 35 -2.43 4.82 -17.94
C ASP A 35 -3.79 5.50 -17.79
N GLY A 36 -3.80 6.85 -17.94
CA GLY A 36 -5.00 7.66 -17.75
C GLY A 36 -5.37 7.91 -16.31
N ARG A 37 -4.59 7.41 -15.34
CA ARG A 37 -4.91 7.55 -13.90
C ARG A 37 -6.31 7.04 -13.58
N ILE A 38 -6.70 5.90 -14.17
CA ILE A 38 -8.06 5.37 -14.01
C ILE A 38 -8.13 4.40 -12.83
N ALA A 39 -9.07 4.65 -11.92
CA ALA A 39 -9.46 3.75 -10.85
C ALA A 39 -10.93 3.33 -11.05
N GLU A 40 -11.44 2.45 -10.21
CA GLU A 40 -12.83 1.97 -10.37
C GLU A 40 -13.88 3.07 -10.20
N ASP A 41 -13.55 4.15 -9.50
CA ASP A 41 -14.42 5.32 -9.30
C ASP A 41 -14.15 6.46 -10.28
N GLY A 42 -13.32 6.22 -11.29
CA GLY A 42 -12.95 7.22 -12.30
C GLY A 42 -11.52 7.71 -12.17
N PRO A 43 -11.19 8.87 -12.72
CA PRO A 43 -9.84 9.40 -12.67
C PRO A 43 -9.37 9.65 -11.23
N ILE A 44 -8.14 9.24 -10.94
CA ILE A 44 -7.52 9.46 -9.62
C ILE A 44 -7.26 10.96 -9.44
N ALA A 45 -7.71 11.53 -8.33
CA ALA A 45 -7.57 12.95 -8.05
C ALA A 45 -6.11 13.43 -8.08
N LYS A 46 -5.88 14.65 -8.54
CA LYS A 46 -4.54 15.22 -8.69
C LYS A 46 -3.78 15.39 -7.38
N ARG A 47 -4.48 15.46 -6.26
CA ARG A 47 -3.85 15.56 -4.93
C ARG A 47 -2.96 14.35 -4.61
N TYR A 48 -3.23 13.20 -5.23
CA TYR A 48 -2.40 12.01 -5.09
C TYR A 48 -1.19 12.12 -6.03
N PRO A 49 0.05 12.21 -5.48
CA PRO A 49 1.24 12.47 -6.30
C PRO A 49 1.75 11.21 -6.99
N LEU A 50 0.93 10.64 -7.86
CA LEU A 50 1.21 9.42 -8.59
C LEU A 50 1.70 9.73 -9.99
N ARG A 51 2.59 8.86 -10.50
CA ARG A 51 3.06 8.89 -11.89
C ARG A 51 2.24 7.93 -12.73
N GLU A 52 1.88 8.33 -13.94
CA GLU A 52 1.26 7.43 -14.89
C GLU A 52 2.28 6.52 -15.54
N LEU A 53 1.92 5.24 -15.66
CA LEU A 53 2.68 4.29 -16.46
C LEU A 53 2.04 4.20 -17.84
N THR A 54 2.37 5.15 -18.71
CA THR A 54 1.75 5.36 -20.02
C THR A 54 1.80 4.11 -20.89
N GLY A 55 0.64 3.74 -21.47
CA GLY A 55 0.50 2.61 -22.37
C GLY A 55 0.63 1.25 -21.70
N ARG A 56 0.57 1.18 -20.39
CA ARG A 56 0.75 -0.08 -19.63
C ARG A 56 -0.50 -0.49 -18.86
N SER A 57 -0.63 -1.80 -18.67
CA SER A 57 -1.74 -2.42 -17.94
C SER A 57 -1.67 -2.24 -16.42
N TYR A 58 -2.73 -2.68 -15.73
CA TYR A 58 -2.74 -2.74 -14.27
C TYR A 58 -1.63 -3.64 -13.72
N GLU A 59 -1.36 -4.77 -14.39
CA GLU A 59 -0.31 -5.69 -13.97
C GLU A 59 1.06 -5.03 -13.99
N MET A 60 1.34 -4.25 -15.03
CA MET A 60 2.62 -3.53 -15.13
C MET A 60 2.77 -2.47 -14.05
N ARG A 61 1.70 -1.73 -13.73
CA ARG A 61 1.70 -0.77 -12.65
C ARG A 61 1.94 -1.46 -11.30
N THR A 62 1.27 -2.59 -11.07
CA THR A 62 1.43 -3.38 -9.86
C THR A 62 2.87 -3.87 -9.72
N LEU A 63 3.44 -4.38 -10.80
CA LEU A 63 4.83 -4.83 -10.82
C LEU A 63 5.81 -3.70 -10.52
N ARG A 64 5.62 -2.53 -11.14
CA ARG A 64 6.52 -1.38 -10.92
C ARG A 64 6.49 -0.91 -9.46
N ASN A 65 5.33 -0.86 -8.84
CA ASN A 65 5.24 -0.49 -7.43
C ASN A 65 5.98 -1.48 -6.53
N VAL A 66 5.92 -2.76 -6.84
CA VAL A 66 6.69 -3.78 -6.11
C VAL A 66 8.20 -3.59 -6.33
N LEU A 67 8.62 -3.46 -7.58
CA LEU A 67 10.05 -3.36 -7.94
C LEU A 67 10.71 -2.09 -7.42
N ASP A 68 10.01 -0.97 -7.46
CA ASP A 68 10.55 0.33 -7.04
C ASP A 68 10.47 0.55 -5.53
N SER A 69 9.93 -0.39 -4.78
CA SER A 69 9.84 -0.35 -3.32
C SER A 69 10.82 -1.33 -2.68
N ASP A 70 11.12 -1.13 -1.41
CA ASP A 70 12.00 -2.03 -0.65
C ASP A 70 11.23 -3.22 -0.08
N GLY A 71 9.94 -3.10 0.07
CA GLY A 71 9.07 -4.16 0.54
C GLY A 71 7.62 -3.76 0.35
N THR A 72 6.73 -4.74 0.44
CA THR A 72 5.30 -4.56 0.23
C THR A 72 4.50 -5.09 1.40
N ALA A 73 3.58 -4.27 1.90
CA ALA A 73 2.55 -4.68 2.85
C ALA A 73 1.24 -4.93 2.09
N ILE A 74 0.66 -6.10 2.28
CA ILE A 74 -0.62 -6.45 1.69
C ILE A 74 -1.65 -6.56 2.81
N LEU A 75 -2.59 -5.62 2.83
CA LEU A 75 -3.71 -5.62 3.77
C LEU A 75 -4.91 -6.25 3.06
N TYR A 76 -5.47 -7.30 3.64
CA TYR A 76 -6.56 -8.02 2.99
C TYR A 76 -7.61 -8.50 3.99
N PHE A 77 -8.77 -8.82 3.47
CA PHE A 77 -9.89 -9.38 4.21
C PHE A 77 -10.45 -10.56 3.40
N GLY A 78 -10.56 -11.72 4.03
CA GLY A 78 -10.98 -12.94 3.34
C GLY A 78 -9.85 -13.58 2.55
N ALA A 79 -10.12 -13.91 1.29
CA ALA A 79 -9.14 -14.59 0.44
C ALA A 79 -8.24 -13.60 -0.29
N LEU A 80 -7.00 -14.03 -0.56
CA LEU A 80 -6.12 -13.34 -1.50
C LEU A 80 -6.56 -13.69 -2.92
N GLU A 81 -6.99 -12.68 -3.67
CA GLU A 81 -7.48 -12.90 -5.04
C GLU A 81 -7.16 -11.70 -5.94
N GLY A 82 -7.33 -11.88 -7.25
CA GLY A 82 -7.18 -10.81 -8.24
C GLY A 82 -5.84 -10.09 -8.15
N GLY A 83 -5.87 -8.76 -8.22
CA GLY A 83 -4.67 -7.92 -8.17
C GLY A 83 -3.89 -8.01 -6.85
N THR A 84 -4.57 -8.28 -5.75
CA THR A 84 -3.94 -8.46 -4.44
C THR A 84 -3.06 -9.72 -4.42
N ARG A 85 -3.57 -10.82 -4.97
CA ARG A 85 -2.80 -12.05 -5.12
C ARG A 85 -1.64 -11.87 -6.08
N LEU A 86 -1.86 -11.17 -7.18
CA LEU A 86 -0.81 -10.87 -8.16
C LEU A 86 0.33 -10.09 -7.52
N THR A 87 0.02 -9.12 -6.66
CA THR A 87 1.03 -8.36 -5.92
C THR A 87 1.92 -9.28 -5.10
N MET A 88 1.31 -10.21 -4.36
CA MET A 88 2.07 -11.20 -3.58
C MET A 88 2.96 -12.06 -4.48
N GLU A 89 2.41 -12.54 -5.60
CA GLU A 89 3.16 -13.37 -6.55
C GLU A 89 4.38 -12.63 -7.11
N TYR A 90 4.24 -11.35 -7.44
CA TYR A 90 5.36 -10.52 -7.89
C TYR A 90 6.43 -10.36 -6.81
N CYS A 91 6.03 -10.18 -5.55
CA CYS A 91 7.02 -10.12 -4.45
C CYS A 91 7.83 -11.40 -4.36
N VAL A 92 7.16 -12.55 -4.40
CA VAL A 92 7.83 -13.86 -4.34
C VAL A 92 8.75 -14.05 -5.54
N GLU A 93 8.25 -13.80 -6.74
CA GLU A 93 8.98 -13.98 -8.00
C GLU A 93 10.25 -13.13 -8.06
N HIS A 94 10.20 -11.90 -7.53
CA HIS A 94 11.32 -10.95 -7.57
C HIS A 94 12.13 -10.88 -6.28
N GLY A 95 11.85 -11.76 -5.33
CA GLY A 95 12.62 -11.82 -4.08
C GLY A 95 12.45 -10.58 -3.19
N LYS A 96 11.32 -9.89 -3.27
CA LYS A 96 11.04 -8.71 -2.46
C LYS A 96 10.35 -9.07 -1.16
N PRO A 97 10.74 -8.46 -0.03
CA PRO A 97 10.04 -8.67 1.24
C PRO A 97 8.55 -8.36 1.11
N CYS A 98 7.72 -9.21 1.69
CA CYS A 98 6.26 -9.07 1.64
C CYS A 98 5.66 -9.48 2.97
N GLU A 99 4.81 -8.61 3.53
CA GLU A 99 4.06 -8.88 4.75
C GLU A 99 2.58 -8.96 4.44
N LEU A 100 1.95 -10.08 4.81
CA LEU A 100 0.52 -10.28 4.66
C LEU A 100 -0.18 -9.93 5.98
N LEU A 101 -1.09 -8.96 5.95
CA LEU A 101 -1.82 -8.50 7.12
C LEU A 101 -3.30 -8.82 6.96
N ASN A 102 -3.76 -9.82 7.70
CA ASN A 102 -5.14 -10.31 7.61
C ASN A 102 -6.05 -9.49 8.54
N ALA A 103 -6.91 -8.67 7.95
CA ALA A 103 -7.82 -7.79 8.68
C ALA A 103 -8.90 -8.55 9.46
N GLU A 104 -9.14 -9.83 9.15
CA GLU A 104 -10.04 -10.65 9.96
C GLU A 104 -9.46 -10.99 11.33
N ARG A 105 -8.13 -10.96 11.46
CA ARG A 105 -7.41 -11.32 12.69
C ARG A 105 -6.78 -10.13 13.39
N LEU A 106 -6.43 -9.10 12.65
CA LEU A 106 -5.66 -7.97 13.15
C LEU A 106 -6.52 -6.70 13.15
N SER A 107 -6.59 -6.02 14.29
CA SER A 107 -7.08 -4.64 14.32
C SER A 107 -6.07 -3.74 13.57
N PRO A 108 -6.45 -2.53 13.19
CA PRO A 108 -5.48 -1.60 12.59
C PRO A 108 -4.24 -1.37 13.46
N GLU A 109 -4.41 -1.29 14.78
CA GLU A 109 -3.27 -1.17 15.70
C GLU A 109 -2.38 -2.40 15.68
N GLY A 110 -2.98 -3.59 15.69
CA GLY A 110 -2.24 -4.86 15.60
C GLY A 110 -1.50 -5.00 14.30
N ALA A 111 -2.15 -4.65 13.19
CA ALA A 111 -1.51 -4.64 11.87
C ALA A 111 -0.34 -3.65 11.83
N ALA A 112 -0.50 -2.47 12.41
CA ALA A 112 0.57 -1.47 12.47
C ALA A 112 1.77 -1.98 13.27
N ARG A 113 1.56 -2.71 14.37
CA ARG A 113 2.67 -3.31 15.15
C ARG A 113 3.45 -4.31 14.33
N GLU A 114 2.76 -5.21 13.62
CA GLU A 114 3.43 -6.17 12.75
C GLU A 114 4.16 -5.47 11.60
N LEU A 115 3.55 -4.46 11.04
CA LEU A 115 4.13 -3.69 9.95
C LEU A 115 5.36 -2.91 10.41
N LEU A 116 5.35 -2.36 11.60
CA LEU A 116 6.53 -1.68 12.18
C LEU A 116 7.71 -2.67 12.31
N ALA A 117 7.45 -3.86 12.82
CA ALA A 117 8.48 -4.89 12.92
C ALA A 117 9.01 -5.32 11.54
N PHE A 118 8.12 -5.45 10.57
CA PHE A 118 8.47 -5.77 9.18
C PHE A 118 9.37 -4.70 8.56
N VAL A 119 8.98 -3.43 8.69
CA VAL A 119 9.74 -2.29 8.17
C VAL A 119 11.11 -2.21 8.81
N SER A 120 11.18 -2.36 10.13
CA SER A 120 12.45 -2.28 10.87
C SER A 120 13.34 -3.48 10.57
N GLY A 121 12.77 -4.68 10.54
CA GLY A 121 13.53 -5.92 10.33
C GLY A 121 14.11 -6.07 8.92
N ASN A 122 13.54 -5.39 7.94
CA ASN A 122 13.97 -5.45 6.53
C ASN A 122 14.59 -4.13 6.04
N ASN A 123 14.82 -3.16 6.92
CA ASN A 123 15.38 -1.85 6.58
C ASN A 123 14.63 -1.16 5.43
N ILE A 124 13.31 -1.17 5.49
CA ILE A 124 12.46 -0.62 4.43
C ILE A 124 12.40 0.90 4.53
N SER A 125 12.80 1.57 3.47
CA SER A 125 12.66 3.02 3.30
C SER A 125 11.45 3.37 2.45
N LEU A 126 11.21 2.61 1.38
CA LEU A 126 10.06 2.76 0.48
C LEU A 126 9.13 1.57 0.70
N LEU A 127 7.97 1.82 1.29
CA LEU A 127 6.99 0.78 1.58
C LEU A 127 5.82 0.87 0.60
N ASN A 128 5.66 -0.16 -0.23
CA ASN A 128 4.48 -0.32 -1.06
C ASN A 128 3.34 -0.87 -0.21
N VAL A 129 2.16 -0.25 -0.28
CA VAL A 129 0.96 -0.72 0.42
C VAL A 129 -0.09 -1.07 -0.63
N ALA A 130 -0.55 -2.30 -0.59
CA ALA A 130 -1.48 -2.85 -1.56
C ALA A 130 -2.59 -3.64 -0.86
N GLY A 131 -3.70 -3.84 -1.56
CA GLY A 131 -4.82 -4.61 -1.06
C GLY A 131 -6.07 -4.41 -1.91
N PRO A 132 -7.20 -4.99 -1.47
CA PRO A 132 -8.44 -4.92 -2.23
C PRO A 132 -8.97 -3.50 -2.41
N ARG A 133 -9.64 -3.31 -3.55
CA ARG A 133 -10.39 -2.10 -3.84
C ARG A 133 -11.71 -2.08 -3.04
N ALA A 134 -12.33 -0.90 -2.93
CA ALA A 134 -13.52 -0.70 -2.11
C ALA A 134 -14.70 -1.60 -2.51
N SER A 135 -14.87 -1.90 -3.79
CA SER A 135 -15.94 -2.78 -4.25
C SER A 135 -15.78 -4.23 -3.81
N LYS A 136 -14.53 -4.66 -3.51
CA LYS A 136 -14.24 -6.01 -3.01
C LYS A 136 -14.27 -6.08 -1.49
N TRP A 137 -13.96 -4.99 -0.82
CA TRP A 137 -13.93 -4.89 0.64
C TRP A 137 -14.30 -3.46 1.03
N PRO A 138 -15.59 -3.19 1.37
CA PRO A 138 -16.04 -1.83 1.69
C PRO A 138 -15.28 -1.16 2.83
N GLY A 139 -14.80 -1.91 3.81
CA GLY A 139 -14.01 -1.38 4.92
C GLY A 139 -12.53 -1.14 4.62
N ALA A 140 -12.08 -1.41 3.40
CA ALA A 140 -10.66 -1.39 3.03
C ALA A 140 -9.99 -0.04 3.26
N HIS A 141 -10.61 1.04 2.84
CA HIS A 141 -10.05 2.39 2.97
C HIS A 141 -9.82 2.75 4.44
N ALA A 142 -10.86 2.61 5.27
CA ALA A 142 -10.77 2.96 6.69
C ALA A 142 -9.72 2.13 7.41
N TYR A 143 -9.70 0.82 7.14
CA TYR A 143 -8.73 -0.08 7.76
C TYR A 143 -7.28 0.30 7.39
N ALA A 144 -7.02 0.51 6.12
CA ALA A 144 -5.69 0.88 5.65
C ALA A 144 -5.26 2.24 6.18
N ARG A 145 -6.16 3.22 6.16
CA ARG A 145 -5.88 4.54 6.69
C ARG A 145 -5.48 4.50 8.16
N GLU A 146 -6.28 3.82 8.99
CA GLU A 146 -5.97 3.69 10.41
C GLU A 146 -4.66 2.95 10.66
N THR A 147 -4.42 1.87 9.92
CA THR A 147 -3.18 1.09 10.03
C THR A 147 -1.95 1.95 9.75
N ILE A 148 -1.97 2.69 8.65
CA ILE A 148 -0.84 3.54 8.27
C ILE A 148 -0.70 4.74 9.23
N GLU A 149 -1.82 5.32 9.68
CA GLU A 149 -1.77 6.38 10.70
C GLU A 149 -1.04 5.89 11.96
N HIS A 150 -1.39 4.71 12.45
CA HIS A 150 -0.71 4.12 13.63
C HIS A 150 0.77 3.86 13.35
N LEU A 151 1.10 3.34 12.17
CA LEU A 151 2.50 3.11 11.77
C LEU A 151 3.31 4.39 11.79
N LEU A 152 2.80 5.46 11.19
CA LEU A 152 3.51 6.74 11.08
C LEU A 152 3.68 7.41 12.45
N ARG A 153 2.70 7.31 13.33
CA ARG A 153 2.80 7.80 14.71
C ARG A 153 3.87 7.03 15.49
N ALA A 154 3.90 5.72 15.36
CA ALA A 154 4.89 4.88 16.03
C ALA A 154 6.30 5.20 15.55
N GLY A 155 6.48 5.43 14.25
CA GLY A 155 7.76 5.83 13.65
C GLY A 155 8.26 7.15 14.20
N ASN A 156 7.36 8.11 14.43
CA ASN A 156 7.72 9.40 14.99
C ASN A 156 8.17 9.32 16.45
N ARG A 157 7.63 8.39 17.23
CA ARG A 157 8.01 8.21 18.64
C ARG A 157 9.40 7.64 18.81
N ASN A 158 9.93 6.98 17.78
CA ASN A 158 11.24 6.33 17.81
C ASN A 158 12.37 7.18 17.21
N LYS A 159 12.10 8.45 16.94
CA LYS A 159 13.10 9.41 16.46
C LYS A 159 13.74 10.19 17.59
#